data_8bc41f0e3a034f3cc83c8d34f5f49028
#
_entry.id   8bc41f0e3a034f3cc83c8d34f5f49028
#
_cell.length_a   1.000
_cell.length_b   1.000
_cell.length_c   1.000
_cell.angle_alpha   90.00
_cell.angle_beta   90.00
_cell.angle_gamma   90.00
#
_symmetry.space_group_name_H-M   'P 1'
#
loop_
_entity.id
_entity.type
_entity.pdbx_description
1 polymer ?
#
loop_
_entity_poly.entity_id
_entity_poly.type
_entity_poly.pdbx_seq_one_letter_code
_entity_poly.pdbx_strand_id
1 'polypeptide(L)'
;MKVITPAKHGDHRGFFSEVYNRRSFEEAGVDLTFVQDNHSFSAEVGTIRGLHFQSPPFAQHKLVRVTRGRVLDVAVDLRRSSKTFGRHFGLELSGGNWRQLLIPIGFAHGFCTLEPSTEVLYKVTNFYSAANDFYQVPKGRTHGSSGAFRLT
;
A
#
# COMPACT_ATOMS: atom_id res chain seq x y z
N MET A 1 -4.93 1.88 10.78
CA MET A 1 -4.41 0.87 9.83
C MET A 1 -4.71 -0.53 10.32
N LYS A 2 -4.90 -1.50 9.40
CA LYS A 2 -5.08 -2.92 9.74
C LYS A 2 -4.20 -3.77 8.81
N VAL A 3 -3.57 -4.80 9.36
CA VAL A 3 -2.88 -5.86 8.58
C VAL A 3 -3.85 -7.03 8.45
N ILE A 4 -4.04 -7.50 7.23
CA ILE A 4 -4.99 -8.58 6.89
C ILE A 4 -4.19 -9.68 6.20
N THR A 5 -4.41 -10.92 6.62
CA THR A 5 -3.78 -12.09 5.97
C THR A 5 -4.88 -13.03 5.51
N PRO A 6 -5.25 -13.01 4.22
CA PRO A 6 -6.23 -13.94 3.68
C PRO A 6 -5.76 -15.39 3.81
N ALA A 7 -6.72 -16.31 4.01
CA ALA A 7 -6.42 -17.73 4.03
C ALA A 7 -5.98 -18.22 2.63
N LYS A 8 -4.98 -19.09 2.61
CA LYS A 8 -4.56 -19.84 1.42
C LYS A 8 -4.98 -21.30 1.57
N HIS A 9 -5.69 -21.81 0.59
CA HIS A 9 -6.10 -23.21 0.49
C HIS A 9 -5.26 -23.87 -0.60
N GLY A 10 -4.24 -24.63 -0.21
CA GLY A 10 -3.27 -25.26 -1.11
C GLY A 10 -3.59 -26.72 -1.40
N ASP A 11 -3.27 -27.18 -2.62
CA ASP A 11 -3.26 -28.59 -3.03
C ASP A 11 -2.10 -28.85 -4.04
N HIS A 12 -2.06 -30.04 -4.65
CA HIS A 12 -1.02 -30.41 -5.62
C HIS A 12 -0.96 -29.53 -6.88
N ARG A 13 -1.99 -28.73 -7.17
CA ARG A 13 -2.07 -27.81 -8.33
C ARG A 13 -1.59 -26.39 -7.98
N GLY A 14 -1.45 -26.07 -6.68
CA GLY A 14 -1.10 -24.72 -6.19
C GLY A 14 -2.00 -24.29 -5.03
N PHE A 15 -2.57 -23.10 -5.11
CA PHE A 15 -3.46 -22.59 -4.05
C PHE A 15 -4.62 -21.77 -4.61
N PHE A 16 -5.69 -21.71 -3.83
CA PHE A 16 -6.78 -20.73 -3.96
C PHE A 16 -6.79 -19.82 -2.73
N SER A 17 -7.10 -18.55 -2.94
CA SER A 17 -7.27 -17.58 -1.83
C SER A 17 -8.31 -16.55 -2.22
N GLU A 18 -9.33 -16.38 -1.39
CA GLU A 18 -10.24 -15.26 -1.47
C GLU A 18 -9.57 -14.05 -0.82
N VAL A 19 -8.99 -13.18 -1.65
CA VAL A 19 -8.16 -12.07 -1.18
C VAL A 19 -8.95 -10.84 -0.78
N TYR A 20 -10.19 -10.74 -1.21
CA TYR A 20 -11.15 -9.71 -0.80
C TYR A 20 -12.57 -10.26 -0.95
N ASN A 21 -13.35 -10.11 0.11
CA ASN A 21 -14.78 -10.37 0.12
C ASN A 21 -15.43 -9.29 1.00
N ARG A 22 -16.35 -8.53 0.44
CA ARG A 22 -16.97 -7.39 1.14
C ARG A 22 -17.60 -7.82 2.46
N ARG A 23 -18.37 -8.93 2.48
CA ARG A 23 -19.05 -9.43 3.69
C ARG A 23 -18.04 -9.77 4.79
N SER A 24 -16.98 -10.54 4.44
CA SER A 24 -15.94 -10.91 5.40
C SER A 24 -15.19 -9.70 5.95
N PHE A 25 -15.00 -8.65 5.13
CA PHE A 25 -14.40 -7.39 5.58
C PHE A 25 -15.34 -6.61 6.50
N GLU A 26 -16.64 -6.53 6.19
CA GLU A 26 -17.66 -5.91 7.04
C GLU A 26 -17.73 -6.63 8.41
N GLU A 27 -17.77 -7.96 8.43
CA GLU A 27 -17.72 -8.79 9.66
C GLU A 27 -16.44 -8.54 10.48
N ALA A 28 -15.31 -8.25 9.83
CA ALA A 28 -14.04 -7.86 10.47
C ALA A 28 -13.97 -6.37 10.86
N GLY A 29 -15.08 -5.64 10.75
CA GLY A 29 -15.17 -4.21 11.08
C GLY A 29 -14.51 -3.30 10.06
N VAL A 30 -14.53 -3.68 8.78
CA VAL A 30 -14.07 -2.87 7.64
C VAL A 30 -15.23 -2.69 6.67
N ASP A 31 -16.09 -1.71 6.97
CA ASP A 31 -17.21 -1.33 6.10
C ASP A 31 -16.74 -0.24 5.11
N LEU A 32 -16.13 -0.67 4.02
CA LEU A 32 -15.60 0.19 2.97
C LEU A 32 -16.01 -0.33 1.59
N THR A 33 -16.43 0.58 0.71
CA THR A 33 -16.70 0.28 -0.69
C THR A 33 -15.49 0.66 -1.54
N PHE A 34 -14.84 -0.31 -2.16
CA PHE A 34 -13.76 -0.09 -3.11
C PHE A 34 -14.35 0.06 -4.52
N VAL A 35 -13.88 1.07 -5.25
CA VAL A 35 -14.42 1.47 -6.55
C VAL A 35 -13.42 1.37 -7.70
N GLN A 36 -12.13 1.20 -7.40
CA GLN A 36 -11.08 1.14 -8.41
C GLN A 36 -9.99 0.17 -7.95
N ASP A 37 -9.50 -0.65 -8.89
CA ASP A 37 -8.30 -1.48 -8.75
C ASP A 37 -7.13 -0.88 -9.52
N ASN A 38 -5.95 -0.95 -8.94
CA ASN A 38 -4.71 -0.53 -9.55
C ASN A 38 -3.67 -1.66 -9.48
N HIS A 39 -2.88 -1.78 -10.53
CA HIS A 39 -1.78 -2.75 -10.61
C HIS A 39 -0.52 -2.02 -11.09
N SER A 40 0.58 -2.19 -10.39
CA SER A 40 1.88 -1.68 -10.79
C SER A 40 2.91 -2.79 -10.86
N PHE A 41 3.76 -2.72 -11.87
CA PHE A 41 4.96 -3.54 -12.04
C PHE A 41 6.19 -2.66 -11.88
N SER A 42 7.20 -3.16 -11.18
CA SER A 42 8.50 -2.52 -11.00
C SER A 42 9.60 -3.53 -11.33
N ALA A 43 10.34 -3.28 -12.38
CA ALA A 43 11.38 -4.20 -12.89
C ALA A 43 12.54 -4.34 -11.92
N GLU A 44 12.93 -3.25 -11.27
CA GLU A 44 14.18 -3.16 -10.51
C GLU A 44 13.95 -3.08 -9.00
N VAL A 45 14.93 -3.57 -8.25
CA VAL A 45 15.06 -3.38 -6.80
C VAL A 45 15.32 -1.90 -6.51
N GLY A 46 14.80 -1.41 -5.36
CA GLY A 46 14.98 -0.02 -4.96
C GLY A 46 14.06 0.98 -5.68
N THR A 47 13.13 0.50 -6.52
CA THR A 47 12.13 1.37 -7.12
C THR A 47 11.22 1.93 -6.04
N ILE A 48 11.20 3.26 -5.92
CA ILE A 48 10.33 3.98 -4.97
C ILE A 48 9.11 4.52 -5.72
N ARG A 49 7.93 4.24 -5.16
CA ARG A 49 6.66 4.84 -5.60
C ARG A 49 6.00 5.50 -4.38
N GLY A 50 5.84 6.80 -4.41
CA GLY A 50 5.27 7.57 -3.31
C GLY A 50 6.20 8.66 -2.80
N LEU A 51 5.85 9.32 -1.70
CA LEU A 51 4.59 9.14 -0.97
C LEU A 51 3.45 9.87 -1.68
N HIS A 52 2.30 9.21 -1.81
CA HIS A 52 1.10 9.78 -2.45
C HIS A 52 -0.09 9.81 -1.49
N PHE A 53 -0.90 10.85 -1.59
CA PHE A 53 -2.24 10.92 -1.00
C PHE A 53 -3.13 11.83 -1.84
N GLN A 54 -4.43 11.59 -1.80
CA GLN A 54 -5.40 12.53 -2.37
C GLN A 54 -6.08 13.32 -1.27
N SER A 55 -6.27 14.62 -1.53
CA SER A 55 -7.04 15.51 -0.64
C SER A 55 -8.55 15.32 -0.82
N PRO A 56 -9.37 15.71 0.18
CA PRO A 56 -10.82 15.78 0.00
C PRO A 56 -11.20 16.65 -1.22
N PRO A 57 -12.28 16.32 -1.92
CA PRO A 57 -13.23 15.23 -1.66
C PRO A 57 -12.79 13.86 -2.20
N PHE A 58 -11.60 13.71 -2.78
CA PHE A 58 -11.10 12.50 -3.43
C PHE A 58 -10.16 11.66 -2.54
N ALA A 59 -10.11 11.95 -1.24
CA ALA A 59 -9.32 11.15 -0.31
C ALA A 59 -9.70 9.65 -0.36
N GLN A 60 -8.69 8.77 -0.26
CA GLN A 60 -8.86 7.33 -0.49
C GLN A 60 -8.39 6.50 0.70
N HIS A 61 -9.18 5.50 1.09
CA HIS A 61 -8.64 4.32 1.76
C HIS A 61 -7.98 3.44 0.71
N LYS A 62 -6.89 2.76 1.08
CA LYS A 62 -6.17 1.84 0.18
C LYS A 62 -6.03 0.48 0.83
N LEU A 63 -6.31 -0.59 0.08
CA LEU A 63 -6.02 -1.97 0.47
C LEU A 63 -4.92 -2.49 -0.46
N VAL A 64 -3.71 -2.60 0.08
CA VAL A 64 -2.48 -2.88 -0.69
C VAL A 64 -2.04 -4.32 -0.46
N ARG A 65 -1.61 -5.00 -1.51
CA ARG A 65 -0.99 -6.33 -1.47
C ARG A 65 0.07 -6.49 -2.54
N VAL A 66 0.98 -7.42 -2.31
CA VAL A 66 2.00 -7.84 -3.28
C VAL A 66 1.67 -9.23 -3.78
N THR A 67 1.64 -9.43 -5.10
CA THR A 67 1.38 -10.73 -5.73
C THR A 67 2.65 -11.43 -6.15
N ARG A 68 3.69 -10.65 -6.48
CA ARG A 68 5.01 -11.14 -6.85
C ARG A 68 6.09 -10.21 -6.30
N GLY A 69 7.18 -10.78 -5.81
CA GLY A 69 8.28 -10.03 -5.21
C GLY A 69 7.95 -9.54 -3.81
N ARG A 70 8.61 -8.46 -3.40
CA ARG A 70 8.58 -7.95 -2.03
C ARG A 70 8.79 -6.44 -2.00
N VAL A 71 8.08 -5.75 -1.10
CA VAL A 71 8.24 -4.32 -0.87
C VAL A 71 8.36 -4.00 0.63
N LEU A 72 9.05 -2.92 0.96
CA LEU A 72 8.81 -2.18 2.19
C LEU A 72 7.71 -1.16 1.91
N ASP A 73 6.53 -1.41 2.45
CA ASP A 73 5.37 -0.51 2.37
C ASP A 73 5.41 0.47 3.54
N VAL A 74 5.17 1.76 3.27
CA VAL A 74 5.26 2.84 4.26
C VAL A 74 4.04 3.72 4.20
N ALA A 75 3.44 3.98 5.35
CA ALA A 75 2.35 4.93 5.53
C ALA A 75 2.71 5.98 6.58
N VAL A 76 2.48 7.26 6.29
CA VAL A 76 2.76 8.40 7.19
C VAL A 76 1.45 9.08 7.58
N ASP A 77 1.21 9.26 8.87
CA ASP A 77 0.01 9.94 9.38
C ASP A 77 0.08 11.45 9.12
N LEU A 78 -0.80 11.96 8.27
CA LEU A 78 -0.92 13.38 7.93
C LEU A 78 -2.06 14.10 8.68
N ARG A 79 -2.79 13.42 9.54
CA ARG A 79 -3.93 13.99 10.28
C ARG A 79 -3.44 14.85 11.43
N ARG A 80 -3.54 16.16 11.27
CA ARG A 80 -3.00 17.16 12.23
C ARG A 80 -3.50 17.00 13.68
N SER A 81 -4.73 16.50 13.87
CA SER A 81 -5.31 16.26 15.20
C SER A 81 -4.96 14.88 15.78
N SER A 82 -4.25 14.03 15.04
CA SER A 82 -3.88 12.69 15.49
C SER A 82 -2.70 12.73 16.46
N LYS A 83 -2.75 11.88 17.49
CA LYS A 83 -1.59 11.67 18.40
C LYS A 83 -0.36 11.08 17.69
N THR A 84 -0.57 10.55 16.49
CA THR A 84 0.49 9.95 15.64
C THR A 84 0.83 10.80 14.42
N PHE A 85 0.42 12.09 14.42
CA PHE A 85 0.76 13.01 13.34
C PHE A 85 2.27 13.02 13.06
N GLY A 86 2.64 12.88 11.79
CA GLY A 86 4.02 12.81 11.32
C GLY A 86 4.74 11.49 11.59
N ARG A 87 4.15 10.56 12.35
CA ARG A 87 4.72 9.23 12.53
C ARG A 87 4.48 8.36 11.30
N HIS A 88 5.42 7.47 11.03
CA HIS A 88 5.31 6.49 9.97
C HIS A 88 5.12 5.07 10.54
N PHE A 89 4.54 4.23 9.71
CA PHE A 89 4.42 2.79 9.90
C PHE A 89 5.01 2.10 8.67
N GLY A 90 5.93 1.19 8.87
CA GLY A 90 6.55 0.39 7.82
C GLY A 90 6.23 -1.09 7.99
N LEU A 91 5.89 -1.76 6.89
CA LEU A 91 5.58 -3.19 6.88
C LEU A 91 6.12 -3.83 5.59
N GLU A 92 6.74 -5.00 5.73
CA GLU A 92 7.07 -5.81 4.57
C GLU A 92 5.82 -6.54 4.05
N LEU A 93 5.51 -6.31 2.76
CA LEU A 93 4.50 -7.03 2.01
C LEU A 93 5.17 -7.85 0.90
N SER A 94 4.74 -9.10 0.70
CA SER A 94 5.30 -9.97 -0.33
C SER A 94 4.30 -10.99 -0.83
N GLY A 95 4.55 -11.55 -2.02
CA GLY A 95 3.83 -12.72 -2.52
C GLY A 95 3.97 -13.95 -1.61
N GLY A 96 5.06 -14.01 -0.81
CA GLY A 96 5.31 -15.08 0.16
C GLY A 96 4.52 -14.93 1.45
N ASN A 97 4.55 -13.75 2.10
CA ASN A 97 3.87 -13.55 3.39
C ASN A 97 2.36 -13.32 3.27
N TRP A 98 1.87 -13.03 2.07
CA TRP A 98 0.45 -12.89 1.71
C TRP A 98 -0.33 -11.84 2.50
N ARG A 99 0.39 -10.93 3.17
CA ARG A 99 -0.21 -9.85 3.94
C ARG A 99 -0.76 -8.76 3.03
N GLN A 100 -1.82 -8.13 3.50
CA GLN A 100 -2.38 -6.92 2.92
C GLN A 100 -2.36 -5.81 3.98
N LEU A 101 -2.17 -4.58 3.56
CA LEU A 101 -2.24 -3.41 4.44
C LEU A 101 -3.44 -2.54 4.07
N LEU A 102 -4.35 -2.35 5.02
CA LEU A 102 -5.41 -1.36 4.92
C LEU A 102 -4.94 -0.03 5.49
N ILE A 103 -4.80 0.97 4.62
CA ILE A 103 -4.33 2.31 4.92
C ILE A 103 -5.54 3.24 4.90
N PRO A 104 -5.89 3.92 6.01
CA PRO A 104 -7.03 4.82 6.05
C PRO A 104 -6.76 6.15 5.37
N ILE A 105 -7.83 6.90 5.07
CA ILE A 105 -7.77 8.30 4.67
C ILE A 105 -6.94 9.11 5.66
N GLY A 106 -6.18 10.09 5.16
CA GLY A 106 -5.33 10.96 5.95
C GLY A 106 -3.92 10.44 6.18
N PHE A 107 -3.55 9.36 5.47
CA PHE A 107 -2.17 8.89 5.41
C PHE A 107 -1.58 9.12 4.01
N ALA A 108 -0.31 9.58 3.96
CA ALA A 108 0.50 9.43 2.75
C ALA A 108 1.04 8.00 2.68
N HIS A 109 1.09 7.44 1.49
CA HIS A 109 1.46 6.06 1.25
C HIS A 109 2.48 5.92 0.12
N GLY A 110 3.41 5.02 0.30
CA GLY A 110 4.38 4.63 -0.72
C GLY A 110 5.09 3.33 -0.38
N PHE A 111 5.88 2.85 -1.31
CA PHE A 111 6.68 1.64 -1.08
C PHE A 111 8.02 1.70 -1.82
N CYS A 112 8.96 0.87 -1.37
CA CYS A 112 10.22 0.59 -2.04
C CYS A 112 10.31 -0.89 -2.35
N THR A 113 10.64 -1.25 -3.59
CA THR A 113 10.84 -2.66 -3.98
C THR A 113 12.10 -3.24 -3.35
N LEU A 114 11.98 -4.42 -2.76
CA LEU A 114 13.08 -5.18 -2.15
C LEU A 114 13.54 -6.34 -3.04
N GLU A 115 12.77 -6.65 -4.09
CA GLU A 115 13.05 -7.68 -5.08
C GLU A 115 12.77 -7.16 -6.50
N PRO A 116 13.43 -7.70 -7.52
CA PRO A 116 13.13 -7.34 -8.91
C PRO A 116 11.79 -7.94 -9.36
N SER A 117 11.23 -7.40 -10.44
CA SER A 117 9.97 -7.87 -11.03
C SER A 117 8.82 -7.94 -10.01
N THR A 118 8.73 -6.92 -9.16
CA THR A 118 7.73 -6.84 -8.11
C THR A 118 6.40 -6.29 -8.63
N GLU A 119 5.31 -6.96 -8.28
CA GLU A 119 3.94 -6.59 -8.64
C GLU A 119 3.13 -6.23 -7.40
N VAL A 120 2.58 -5.02 -7.40
CA VAL A 120 1.75 -4.48 -6.33
C VAL A 120 0.36 -4.17 -6.85
N LEU A 121 -0.66 -4.70 -6.19
CA LEU A 121 -2.06 -4.43 -6.46
C LEU A 121 -2.67 -3.68 -5.29
N TYR A 122 -3.54 -2.71 -5.57
CA TYR A 122 -4.28 -2.04 -4.51
C TYR A 122 -5.65 -1.57 -4.95
N LYS A 123 -6.62 -1.77 -4.04
CA LYS A 123 -7.99 -1.25 -4.17
C LYS A 123 -8.09 0.10 -3.48
N VAL A 124 -8.90 1.00 -4.03
CA VAL A 124 -9.14 2.33 -3.45
C VAL A 124 -10.63 2.64 -3.36
N THR A 125 -11.01 3.46 -2.37
CA THR A 125 -12.41 3.79 -2.07
C THR A 125 -12.93 5.02 -2.80
N ASN A 126 -12.08 5.68 -3.60
CA ASN A 126 -12.48 6.83 -4.41
C ASN A 126 -11.71 6.81 -5.74
N PHE A 127 -12.22 7.52 -6.74
CA PHE A 127 -11.55 7.60 -8.05
C PHE A 127 -10.28 8.45 -7.99
N TYR A 128 -9.38 8.19 -8.92
CA TYR A 128 -8.19 9.03 -9.10
C TYR A 128 -8.57 10.42 -9.56
N SER A 129 -7.97 11.43 -8.94
CA SER A 129 -8.11 12.83 -9.31
C SER A 129 -6.75 13.50 -9.36
N ALA A 130 -6.26 13.80 -10.55
CA ALA A 130 -4.96 14.45 -10.75
C ALA A 130 -4.86 15.81 -10.05
N ALA A 131 -5.97 16.55 -9.97
CA ALA A 131 -6.01 17.84 -9.28
C ALA A 131 -5.90 17.74 -7.75
N ASN A 132 -6.18 16.56 -7.18
CA ASN A 132 -6.16 16.30 -5.75
C ASN A 132 -5.03 15.36 -5.32
N ASP A 133 -4.21 14.89 -6.27
CA ASP A 133 -3.10 13.99 -6.00
C ASP A 133 -1.84 14.76 -5.61
N PHE A 134 -1.36 14.49 -4.41
CA PHE A 134 -0.15 15.11 -3.87
C PHE A 134 0.95 14.05 -3.79
N TYR A 135 2.09 14.43 -4.38
CA TYR A 135 3.31 13.64 -4.37
C TYR A 135 4.37 14.34 -3.52
N GLN A 136 4.88 13.65 -2.51
CA GLN A 136 6.04 14.10 -1.74
C GLN A 136 7.22 13.16 -1.98
N VAL A 137 8.25 13.66 -2.66
CA VAL A 137 9.54 12.98 -2.66
C VAL A 137 10.15 13.20 -1.27
N PRO A 138 10.53 12.14 -0.54
CA PRO A 138 11.31 12.32 0.67
C PRO A 138 12.56 13.14 0.33
N LYS A 139 12.81 14.23 1.06
CA LYS A 139 14.02 15.03 0.89
C LYS A 139 15.23 14.24 1.39
N GLY A 140 15.73 13.34 0.56
CA GLY A 140 17.01 12.67 0.69
C GLY A 140 17.83 13.00 -0.53
N ARG A 141 19.11 13.29 -0.36
CA ARG A 141 20.05 13.74 -1.40
C ARG A 141 19.85 12.93 -2.69
N THR A 142 19.46 13.62 -3.75
CA THR A 142 19.52 13.14 -5.12
C THR A 142 20.98 13.08 -5.54
N HIS A 143 21.58 11.91 -5.40
CA HIS A 143 22.71 11.52 -6.24
C HIS A 143 22.30 10.23 -6.92
N GLY A 144 22.08 10.30 -8.21
CA GLY A 144 21.97 9.20 -9.17
C GLY A 144 21.19 7.98 -8.71
N SER A 145 19.98 7.79 -9.23
CA SER A 145 19.29 6.52 -9.44
C SER A 145 19.22 5.48 -8.32
N SER A 146 19.20 5.85 -7.03
CA SER A 146 18.79 4.93 -5.95
C SER A 146 18.54 5.70 -4.66
N GLY A 147 17.31 6.18 -4.47
CA GLY A 147 16.88 6.76 -3.21
C GLY A 147 16.62 5.65 -2.17
N ALA A 148 17.61 5.28 -1.39
CA ALA A 148 17.40 4.37 -0.26
C ALA A 148 16.75 5.12 0.91
N PHE A 149 15.60 4.63 1.42
CA PHE A 149 15.09 5.02 2.72
C PHE A 149 16.06 4.52 3.80
N ARG A 150 16.68 5.42 4.55
CA ARG A 150 17.27 5.07 5.83
C ARG A 150 16.25 5.38 6.92
N LEU A 151 15.74 4.35 7.56
CA LEU A 151 15.03 4.45 8.83
C LEU A 151 16.08 4.59 9.92
N THR A 152 16.10 5.72 10.61
CA THR A 152 16.79 5.88 11.91
C THR A 152 15.74 5.82 13.01
#